data_721ae17be63aaec3ee12448857422ebf
#
_entry.id   721ae17be63aaec3ee12448857422ebf
#
_cell.length_a   1.000
_cell.length_b   1.000
_cell.length_c   1.000
_cell.angle_alpha   90.00
_cell.angle_beta   90.00
_cell.angle_gamma   90.00
#
_symmetry.space_group_name_H-M   'P 1'
#
loop_
_entity.id
_entity.type
_entity.pdbx_description
1 polymer ?
#
loop_
_entity_poly.entity_id
_entity_poly.type
_entity_poly.pdbx_seq_one_letter_code
_entity_poly.pdbx_strand_id
1 'polypeptide(L)'
;TSKIENGKLVWKAPKGEWRLIAAFIGKTFQKVKRAAPGGEGYVMNHFSAKAVSNYLNRFEQAFSGKTANGTAGTPTEYPHNFFNDSYEVYGADWTDDLFEQFALRRGYKLEEYLPDFLSEERTETTRRIISDYRETLAELLQENFTRQWTDWAHMHGSKTRNQAHGSPGNLIDLYATVDVPECEGFGLSDFGIKGLRKDSLTRKNDSELSMLKYASSAAHISGKQLTSSETFTWLTEHFRTSLSQCKPDLDLMFVAGVNHMNFHGTTYSPKDAAWPGWKFYASIDMSPTNSVWKDAPALMNYITRCQSFLQRGKPDNDFLIYLPVYEIWHEQNGRLLQFSIHDMDKKMPKFIKVVHSIYENGYDVDYISDQFIVSSTCDNGEIVTKSGSRYKALIVPAVKKMPANVLKHIADLTSQGAKIVFMENYPEDVPGLAKLKERRAQFKLSMKTLAVTNDFSKTSIQPHKNGKVITGSDYKETLQAVGIQPEEMITKCGLHAIRRSNDEGYHYFISALHKQDISDWITLSVPATSAQIFDPMTGETGKANVRQ
;
A
#
# COMPACT_ATOMS: atom_id res chain seq x y z
N THR A 1 23.65 -22.29 25.24
CA THR A 1 24.91 -21.51 25.08
C THR A 1 25.94 -21.75 26.20
N SER A 2 25.50 -21.99 27.43
CA SER A 2 26.40 -22.26 28.58
C SER A 2 27.30 -23.52 28.44
N LYS A 3 27.06 -24.36 27.43
CA LYS A 3 27.83 -25.56 27.11
C LYS A 3 28.72 -25.44 25.88
N ILE A 4 28.82 -24.22 25.33
CA ILE A 4 29.68 -23.94 24.17
C ILE A 4 30.95 -23.27 24.70
N GLU A 5 32.09 -23.95 24.57
CA GLU A 5 33.40 -23.48 24.96
C GLU A 5 34.33 -23.47 23.74
N ASN A 6 34.94 -22.33 23.46
CA ASN A 6 35.82 -22.16 22.28
C ASN A 6 35.20 -22.63 20.95
N GLY A 7 33.92 -22.35 20.75
CA GLY A 7 33.18 -22.74 19.51
C GLY A 7 32.84 -24.23 19.45
N LYS A 8 33.06 -25.00 20.52
CA LYS A 8 32.72 -26.42 20.56
C LYS A 8 31.62 -26.68 21.60
N LEU A 9 30.60 -27.45 21.18
CA LEU A 9 29.57 -27.93 22.10
C LEU A 9 30.10 -29.13 22.87
N VAL A 10 30.20 -29.00 24.20
CA VAL A 10 30.53 -30.11 25.13
C VAL A 10 29.23 -30.51 25.83
N TRP A 11 28.59 -31.56 25.34
CA TRP A 11 27.33 -32.02 25.89
C TRP A 11 27.28 -33.54 25.90
N LYS A 12 26.96 -34.11 27.06
CA LYS A 12 26.69 -35.53 27.22
C LYS A 12 25.17 -35.69 27.10
N ALA A 13 24.70 -36.27 26.00
CA ALA A 13 23.28 -36.51 25.77
C ALA A 13 22.72 -37.49 26.83
N PRO A 14 21.59 -37.19 27.47
CA PRO A 14 20.86 -38.18 28.26
C PRO A 14 20.45 -39.37 27.41
N LYS A 15 19.99 -40.46 28.04
CA LYS A 15 19.48 -41.65 27.32
C LYS A 15 18.25 -41.26 26.53
N GLY A 16 18.21 -41.61 25.23
CA GLY A 16 17.09 -41.31 24.32
C GLY A 16 17.57 -40.92 22.93
N GLU A 17 16.64 -40.59 22.04
CA GLU A 17 16.90 -40.04 20.72
C GLU A 17 16.90 -38.50 20.80
N TRP A 18 17.90 -37.90 20.19
CA TRP A 18 18.11 -36.45 20.25
C TRP A 18 18.34 -35.87 18.86
N ARG A 19 17.74 -34.71 18.62
CA ARG A 19 18.04 -33.88 17.45
C ARG A 19 18.77 -32.62 17.91
N LEU A 20 20.00 -32.42 17.43
CA LEU A 20 20.74 -31.19 17.65
C LEU A 20 20.40 -30.20 16.54
N ILE A 21 19.95 -29.02 16.91
CA ILE A 21 19.67 -27.92 15.99
C ILE A 21 20.62 -26.79 16.33
N ALA A 22 21.41 -26.35 15.34
CA ALA A 22 22.26 -25.19 15.45
C ALA A 22 21.71 -24.08 14.55
N ALA A 23 21.32 -22.96 15.15
CA ALA A 23 20.91 -21.77 14.44
C ALA A 23 22.06 -20.76 14.35
N PHE A 24 22.28 -20.20 13.18
CA PHE A 24 23.33 -19.21 12.94
C PHE A 24 22.71 -17.92 12.42
N ILE A 25 23.22 -16.79 12.92
CA ILE A 25 22.93 -15.46 12.38
C ILE A 25 24.07 -15.08 11.45
N GLY A 26 23.76 -14.70 10.22
CA GLY A 26 24.73 -14.27 9.23
C GLY A 26 24.36 -12.93 8.60
N LYS A 27 25.31 -12.35 7.89
CA LYS A 27 25.06 -11.15 7.08
C LYS A 27 24.53 -11.58 5.70
N THR A 28 23.61 -10.80 5.13
CA THR A 28 23.14 -11.01 3.75
C THR A 28 24.21 -10.65 2.72
N PHE A 29 25.19 -9.81 3.10
CA PHE A 29 26.20 -9.23 2.21
C PHE A 29 25.60 -8.49 1.00
N GLN A 30 24.32 -8.16 1.06
CA GLN A 30 23.68 -7.37 0.01
C GLN A 30 24.31 -5.98 -0.03
N LYS A 31 24.76 -5.58 -1.22
CA LYS A 31 25.25 -4.23 -1.49
C LYS A 31 24.11 -3.33 -1.96
N VAL A 32 24.29 -2.04 -1.76
CA VAL A 32 23.45 -1.01 -2.38
C VAL A 32 23.49 -1.19 -3.89
N LYS A 33 22.32 -1.29 -4.50
CA LYS A 33 22.16 -1.51 -5.92
C LYS A 33 22.47 -0.21 -6.69
N ARG A 34 23.32 -0.31 -7.71
CA ARG A 34 23.68 0.84 -8.55
C ARG A 34 24.23 2.06 -7.79
N ALA A 35 25.01 1.82 -6.77
CA ALA A 35 25.71 2.89 -6.06
C ALA A 35 26.60 3.69 -7.04
N ALA A 36 26.67 5.01 -6.84
CA ALA A 36 27.64 5.83 -7.53
C ALA A 36 29.08 5.38 -7.18
N PRO A 37 30.07 5.57 -8.08
CA PRO A 37 31.45 5.29 -7.76
C PRO A 37 31.90 5.98 -6.46
N GLY A 38 32.47 5.21 -5.53
CA GLY A 38 32.84 5.65 -4.19
C GLY A 38 31.69 5.66 -3.16
N GLY A 39 30.48 5.35 -3.58
CA GLY A 39 29.29 5.19 -2.71
C GLY A 39 28.93 3.71 -2.45
N GLU A 40 29.78 2.77 -2.85
CA GLU A 40 29.53 1.35 -2.64
C GLU A 40 29.50 1.01 -1.14
N GLY A 41 28.52 0.18 -0.75
CA GLY A 41 28.37 -0.22 0.64
C GLY A 41 27.36 -1.34 0.79
N TYR A 42 27.30 -1.87 2.00
CA TYR A 42 26.27 -2.84 2.38
C TYR A 42 24.97 -2.12 2.73
N VAL A 43 23.86 -2.77 2.43
CA VAL A 43 22.53 -2.35 2.89
C VAL A 43 22.50 -2.37 4.42
N MET A 44 21.95 -1.32 5.03
CA MET A 44 21.81 -1.25 6.48
C MET A 44 20.73 -2.22 6.99
N ASN A 45 20.76 -2.50 8.29
CA ASN A 45 19.69 -3.26 8.93
C ASN A 45 18.51 -2.32 9.27
N HIS A 46 17.44 -2.40 8.50
CA HIS A 46 16.23 -1.58 8.67
C HIS A 46 15.40 -1.93 9.92
N PHE A 47 15.63 -3.09 10.51
CA PHE A 47 14.97 -3.49 11.76
C PHE A 47 15.67 -2.97 13.01
N SER A 48 16.88 -2.40 12.89
CA SER A 48 17.70 -1.91 14.00
C SER A 48 17.62 -0.39 14.11
N ALA A 49 16.99 0.12 15.17
CA ALA A 49 16.94 1.56 15.45
C ALA A 49 18.33 2.19 15.50
N LYS A 50 19.33 1.48 16.06
CA LYS A 50 20.72 1.93 16.11
C LYS A 50 21.35 2.05 14.72
N ALA A 51 21.11 1.08 13.83
CA ALA A 51 21.65 1.12 12.48
C ALA A 51 21.05 2.30 11.69
N VAL A 52 19.74 2.52 11.79
CA VAL A 52 19.04 3.65 11.18
C VAL A 52 19.54 4.98 11.74
N SER A 53 19.67 5.11 13.07
CA SER A 53 20.24 6.32 13.69
C SER A 53 21.66 6.62 13.18
N ASN A 54 22.50 5.60 13.09
CA ASN A 54 23.86 5.76 12.57
C ASN A 54 23.88 6.22 11.11
N TYR A 55 22.94 5.74 10.31
CA TYR A 55 22.79 6.16 8.92
C TYR A 55 22.31 7.61 8.81
N LEU A 56 21.28 7.99 9.58
CA LEU A 56 20.77 9.36 9.60
C LEU A 56 21.79 10.37 10.11
N ASN A 57 22.64 9.98 11.06
CA ASN A 57 23.74 10.82 11.54
C ASN A 57 24.74 11.22 10.44
N ARG A 58 24.84 10.47 9.35
CA ARG A 58 25.67 10.87 8.20
C ARG A 58 25.09 12.07 7.48
N PHE A 59 23.77 12.12 7.31
CA PHE A 59 23.08 13.28 6.76
C PHE A 59 23.16 14.46 7.71
N GLU A 60 22.98 14.24 9.01
CA GLU A 60 23.16 15.25 10.05
C GLU A 60 24.54 15.93 9.96
N GLN A 61 25.59 15.14 9.86
CA GLN A 61 26.97 15.65 9.70
C GLN A 61 27.13 16.42 8.39
N ALA A 62 26.58 15.90 7.29
CA ALA A 62 26.69 16.52 5.97
C ALA A 62 25.99 17.88 5.92
N PHE A 63 24.76 17.98 6.41
CA PHE A 63 23.97 19.23 6.37
C PHE A 63 24.43 20.23 7.44
N SER A 64 24.91 19.79 8.62
CA SER A 64 25.43 20.69 9.65
C SER A 64 26.79 21.31 9.32
N GLY A 65 27.40 20.93 8.21
CA GLY A 65 28.74 21.36 7.82
C GLY A 65 29.86 20.74 8.65
N LYS A 66 29.60 19.71 9.44
CA LYS A 66 30.62 18.97 10.17
C LYS A 66 31.22 17.88 9.27
N THR A 67 32.49 17.98 8.99
CA THR A 67 33.20 16.90 8.29
C THR A 67 33.43 15.69 9.22
N ALA A 68 33.63 14.51 8.64
CA ALA A 68 33.96 13.30 9.40
C ALA A 68 35.20 13.44 10.30
N ASN A 69 36.08 14.38 9.99
CA ASN A 69 37.30 14.69 10.75
C ASN A 69 37.12 15.86 11.73
N GLY A 70 35.89 16.36 11.94
CA GLY A 70 35.59 17.43 12.90
C GLY A 70 35.96 18.85 12.42
N THR A 71 36.40 19.03 11.17
CA THR A 71 36.63 20.37 10.61
C THR A 71 35.28 21.01 10.25
N ALA A 72 35.11 22.29 10.58
CA ALA A 72 33.90 23.03 10.26
C ALA A 72 33.82 23.30 8.75
N GLY A 73 32.80 22.76 8.11
CA GLY A 73 32.37 23.14 6.76
C GLY A 73 31.24 24.20 6.83
N THR A 74 30.73 24.63 5.69
CA THR A 74 29.57 25.51 5.65
C THR A 74 28.30 24.67 5.83
N PRO A 75 27.42 24.99 6.81
CA PRO A 75 26.11 24.37 6.90
C PRO A 75 25.30 24.58 5.61
N THR A 76 24.56 23.57 5.21
CA THR A 76 23.65 23.65 4.06
C THR A 76 22.22 23.49 4.54
N GLU A 77 21.28 24.07 3.80
CA GLU A 77 19.85 23.88 4.09
C GLU A 77 19.44 22.43 3.86
N TYR A 78 18.55 21.94 4.72
CA TYR A 78 17.93 20.64 4.50
C TYR A 78 16.97 20.70 3.32
N PRO A 79 16.85 19.64 2.51
CA PRO A 79 15.89 19.60 1.42
C PRO A 79 14.46 19.64 1.96
N HIS A 80 13.55 20.18 1.18
CA HIS A 80 12.12 20.17 1.53
C HIS A 80 11.56 18.76 1.76
N ASN A 81 12.11 17.78 1.05
CA ASN A 81 11.58 16.43 1.03
C ASN A 81 12.70 15.41 0.91
N PHE A 82 12.67 14.39 1.75
CA PHE A 82 13.50 13.21 1.61
C PHE A 82 12.69 12.09 0.96
N PHE A 83 13.28 11.40 0.00
CA PHE A 83 12.68 10.28 -0.71
C PHE A 83 13.36 8.97 -0.34
N ASN A 84 12.56 7.94 -0.10
CA ASN A 84 12.98 6.56 -0.02
C ASN A 84 12.23 5.73 -1.06
N ASP A 85 12.99 5.12 -1.93
CA ASP A 85 12.54 4.26 -3.01
C ASP A 85 11.98 2.92 -2.48
N SER A 86 11.47 2.06 -3.37
CA SER A 86 10.92 0.76 -3.03
C SER A 86 11.87 -0.09 -2.20
N TYR A 87 11.30 -0.91 -1.32
CA TYR A 87 12.10 -1.75 -0.42
C TYR A 87 12.71 -2.92 -1.20
N GLU A 88 13.97 -2.80 -1.57
CA GLU A 88 14.72 -3.81 -2.31
C GLU A 88 15.76 -4.55 -1.43
N VAL A 89 15.46 -4.77 -0.17
CA VAL A 89 16.33 -5.53 0.75
C VAL A 89 15.89 -6.99 0.76
N TYR A 90 16.71 -7.85 0.20
CA TYR A 90 16.37 -9.26 0.02
C TYR A 90 17.06 -10.15 1.06
N GLY A 91 16.29 -11.06 1.67
CA GLY A 91 16.80 -12.04 2.63
C GLY A 91 17.20 -11.47 3.99
N ALA A 92 16.99 -10.19 4.25
CA ALA A 92 17.16 -9.61 5.58
C ALA A 92 15.92 -9.93 6.44
N ASP A 93 16.10 -10.84 7.38
CA ASP A 93 15.03 -11.40 8.20
C ASP A 93 15.37 -11.42 9.70
N TRP A 94 16.39 -10.66 10.12
CA TRP A 94 16.88 -10.68 11.48
C TRP A 94 17.50 -9.35 11.93
N THR A 95 17.48 -9.11 13.26
CA THR A 95 18.24 -8.06 13.94
C THR A 95 18.82 -8.61 15.23
N ASP A 96 19.88 -7.97 15.75
CA ASP A 96 20.64 -8.50 16.90
C ASP A 96 19.77 -8.68 18.16
N ASP A 97 18.78 -7.82 18.35
CA ASP A 97 17.85 -7.82 19.48
C ASP A 97 16.51 -8.51 19.20
N LEU A 98 16.39 -9.27 18.11
CA LEU A 98 15.10 -9.85 17.69
C LEU A 98 14.44 -10.71 18.76
N PHE A 99 15.19 -11.53 19.48
CA PHE A 99 14.63 -12.37 20.54
C PHE A 99 13.99 -11.53 21.66
N GLU A 100 14.64 -10.45 22.05
CA GLU A 100 14.14 -9.52 23.06
C GLU A 100 12.89 -8.80 22.56
N GLN A 101 12.93 -8.28 21.34
CA GLN A 101 11.80 -7.60 20.69
C GLN A 101 10.60 -8.51 20.50
N PHE A 102 10.84 -9.74 20.08
CA PHE A 102 9.80 -10.75 19.94
C PHE A 102 9.15 -11.06 21.29
N ALA A 103 9.96 -11.34 22.32
CA ALA A 103 9.44 -11.66 23.65
C ALA A 103 8.63 -10.50 24.24
N LEU A 104 9.11 -9.26 24.06
CA LEU A 104 8.42 -8.05 24.52
C LEU A 104 7.05 -7.88 23.84
N ARG A 105 6.99 -8.07 22.54
CA ARG A 105 5.80 -7.80 21.70
C ARG A 105 4.81 -8.97 21.72
N ARG A 106 5.32 -10.18 21.66
CA ARG A 106 4.47 -11.39 21.56
C ARG A 106 4.17 -12.03 22.92
N GLY A 107 4.94 -11.71 23.98
CA GLY A 107 4.72 -12.20 25.35
C GLY A 107 5.16 -13.63 25.58
N TYR A 108 5.99 -14.20 24.70
CA TYR A 108 6.67 -15.48 24.87
C TYR A 108 8.01 -15.48 24.16
N LYS A 109 8.92 -16.41 24.52
CA LYS A 109 10.28 -16.47 24.00
C LYS A 109 10.35 -17.31 22.72
N LEU A 110 10.82 -16.74 21.63
CA LEU A 110 10.99 -17.46 20.37
C LEU A 110 12.01 -18.60 20.50
N GLU A 111 13.02 -18.45 21.37
CA GLU A 111 14.06 -19.45 21.63
C GLU A 111 13.48 -20.79 22.11
N GLU A 112 12.36 -20.78 22.81
CA GLU A 112 11.69 -21.98 23.29
C GLU A 112 11.03 -22.78 22.16
N TYR A 113 10.78 -22.13 21.02
CA TYR A 113 10.11 -22.67 19.84
C TYR A 113 11.02 -22.77 18.61
N LEU A 114 12.34 -22.65 18.78
CA LEU A 114 13.28 -22.73 17.65
C LEU A 114 13.14 -24.02 16.81
N PRO A 115 12.88 -25.20 17.37
CA PRO A 115 12.62 -26.39 16.56
C PRO A 115 11.45 -26.22 15.60
N ASP A 116 10.34 -25.65 16.06
CA ASP A 116 9.16 -25.39 15.24
C ASP A 116 9.42 -24.25 14.25
N PHE A 117 10.04 -23.15 14.71
CA PHE A 117 10.35 -21.98 13.90
C PHE A 117 11.28 -22.31 12.72
N LEU A 118 12.24 -23.21 12.92
CA LEU A 118 13.21 -23.64 11.91
C LEU A 118 12.73 -24.86 11.11
N SER A 119 11.58 -25.43 11.45
CA SER A 119 11.01 -26.58 10.74
C SER A 119 10.56 -26.19 9.32
N GLU A 120 10.76 -27.10 8.38
CA GLU A 120 10.16 -27.01 7.04
C GLU A 120 8.67 -27.43 7.06
N GLU A 121 8.30 -28.25 8.04
CA GLU A 121 6.91 -28.65 8.23
C GLU A 121 6.06 -27.48 8.76
N ARG A 122 4.96 -27.21 8.09
CA ARG A 122 4.04 -26.12 8.41
C ARG A 122 2.84 -26.60 9.20
N THR A 123 3.10 -27.08 10.42
CA THR A 123 2.04 -27.38 11.39
C THR A 123 1.28 -26.09 11.75
N GLU A 124 0.11 -26.21 12.37
CA GLU A 124 -0.64 -25.04 12.85
C GLU A 124 0.18 -24.23 13.88
N THR A 125 0.94 -24.88 14.75
CA THR A 125 1.84 -24.23 15.71
C THR A 125 2.94 -23.44 14.99
N THR A 126 3.62 -24.08 14.02
CA THR A 126 4.66 -23.44 13.21
C THR A 126 4.11 -22.20 12.49
N ARG A 127 2.93 -22.29 11.86
CA ARG A 127 2.28 -21.17 11.17
C ARG A 127 2.00 -20.00 12.11
N ARG A 128 1.55 -20.28 13.33
CA ARG A 128 1.28 -19.25 14.35
C ARG A 128 2.55 -18.54 14.82
N ILE A 129 3.61 -19.29 15.07
CA ILE A 129 4.92 -18.73 15.45
C ILE A 129 5.47 -17.85 14.34
N ILE A 130 5.39 -18.30 13.08
CA ILE A 130 5.84 -17.54 11.93
C ILE A 130 4.97 -16.30 11.69
N SER A 131 3.67 -16.35 11.93
CA SER A 131 2.81 -15.18 11.89
C SER A 131 3.23 -14.13 12.93
N ASP A 132 3.48 -14.53 14.18
CA ASP A 132 3.97 -13.65 15.24
C ASP A 132 5.37 -13.06 14.92
N TYR A 133 6.23 -13.85 14.29
CA TYR A 133 7.54 -13.40 13.84
C TYR A 133 7.45 -12.35 12.72
N ARG A 134 6.60 -12.57 11.72
CA ARG A 134 6.37 -11.63 10.61
C ARG A 134 5.76 -10.32 11.11
N GLU A 135 4.82 -10.40 12.03
CA GLU A 135 4.26 -9.23 12.70
C GLU A 135 5.33 -8.45 13.47
N THR A 136 6.24 -9.15 14.16
CA THR A 136 7.36 -8.51 14.86
C THR A 136 8.28 -7.77 13.89
N LEU A 137 8.65 -8.37 12.76
CA LEU A 137 9.46 -7.70 11.74
C LEU A 137 8.75 -6.48 11.13
N ALA A 138 7.45 -6.59 10.89
CA ALA A 138 6.64 -5.49 10.36
C ALA A 138 6.61 -4.28 11.31
N GLU A 139 6.40 -4.52 12.60
CA GLU A 139 6.42 -3.49 13.64
C GLU A 139 7.82 -2.85 13.77
N LEU A 140 8.88 -3.66 13.78
CA LEU A 140 10.26 -3.16 13.83
C LEU A 140 10.60 -2.30 12.62
N LEU A 141 10.19 -2.70 11.43
CA LEU A 141 10.40 -1.90 10.22
C LEU A 141 9.68 -0.55 10.30
N GLN A 142 8.42 -0.57 10.73
CA GLN A 142 7.63 0.65 10.86
C GLN A 142 8.22 1.61 11.90
N GLU A 143 8.57 1.11 13.07
CA GLU A 143 9.05 1.91 14.19
C GLU A 143 10.49 2.37 14.01
N ASN A 144 11.39 1.43 13.70
CA ASN A 144 12.83 1.67 13.70
C ASN A 144 13.35 2.28 12.40
N PHE A 145 12.63 2.10 11.29
CA PHE A 145 13.02 2.72 10.02
C PHE A 145 12.04 3.82 9.61
N THR A 146 10.81 3.46 9.23
CA THR A 146 9.92 4.43 8.57
C THR A 146 9.55 5.60 9.47
N ARG A 147 9.18 5.33 10.72
CA ARG A 147 8.83 6.37 11.70
C ARG A 147 10.06 7.16 12.15
N GLN A 148 11.14 6.47 12.51
CA GLN A 148 12.37 7.12 12.98
C GLN A 148 12.95 8.06 11.92
N TRP A 149 12.94 7.66 10.65
CA TRP A 149 13.36 8.50 9.53
C TRP A 149 12.42 9.69 9.32
N THR A 150 11.10 9.46 9.38
CA THR A 150 10.10 10.54 9.24
C THR A 150 10.23 11.56 10.37
N ASP A 151 10.34 11.10 11.62
CA ASP A 151 10.51 11.98 12.78
C ASP A 151 11.80 12.78 12.69
N TRP A 152 12.89 12.15 12.24
CA TRP A 152 14.16 12.84 11.99
C TRP A 152 14.01 13.93 10.91
N ALA A 153 13.35 13.64 9.80
CA ALA A 153 13.09 14.63 8.75
C ALA A 153 12.27 15.81 9.28
N HIS A 154 11.23 15.54 10.07
CA HIS A 154 10.39 16.58 10.68
C HIS A 154 11.17 17.48 11.66
N MET A 155 12.12 16.95 12.42
CA MET A 155 13.00 17.76 13.28
C MET A 155 13.81 18.79 12.52
N HIS A 156 14.05 18.56 11.22
CA HIS A 156 14.76 19.47 10.32
C HIS A 156 13.83 20.28 9.40
N GLY A 157 12.52 20.27 9.64
CA GLY A 157 11.52 21.00 8.83
C GLY A 157 11.27 20.39 7.45
N SER A 158 11.76 19.18 7.21
CA SER A 158 11.59 18.43 5.96
C SER A 158 10.39 17.50 6.04
N LYS A 159 9.87 17.08 4.88
CA LYS A 159 8.86 16.03 4.73
C LYS A 159 9.50 14.75 4.22
N THR A 160 8.73 13.67 4.25
CA THR A 160 9.14 12.37 3.73
C THR A 160 8.21 11.88 2.63
N ARG A 161 8.77 11.27 1.58
CA ARG A 161 8.08 10.58 0.50
C ARG A 161 8.64 9.16 0.41
N ASN A 162 7.77 8.15 0.39
CA ASN A 162 8.20 6.76 0.50
C ASN A 162 7.37 5.81 -0.35
N GLN A 163 8.06 4.87 -0.97
CA GLN A 163 7.52 3.66 -1.54
C GLN A 163 7.66 2.51 -0.53
N ALA A 164 6.54 2.00 -0.02
CA ALA A 164 6.54 0.96 0.99
C ALA A 164 6.52 -0.46 0.42
N HIS A 165 6.15 -0.63 -0.86
CA HIS A 165 6.07 -1.94 -1.50
C HIS A 165 7.45 -2.63 -1.57
N GLY A 166 7.42 -3.95 -1.64
CA GLY A 166 8.60 -4.80 -1.50
C GLY A 166 8.97 -5.12 -0.04
N SER A 167 8.42 -4.42 0.93
CA SER A 167 8.74 -4.60 2.35
C SER A 167 8.00 -5.78 2.99
N PRO A 168 8.47 -6.27 4.16
CA PRO A 168 7.78 -7.31 4.93
C PRO A 168 6.62 -6.78 5.80
N GLY A 169 6.41 -5.46 5.86
CA GLY A 169 5.39 -4.83 6.72
C GLY A 169 4.01 -4.71 6.07
N ASN A 170 3.02 -4.30 6.87
CA ASN A 170 1.72 -3.92 6.35
C ASN A 170 1.88 -2.63 5.52
N LEU A 171 1.62 -2.72 4.22
CA LEU A 171 1.86 -1.61 3.30
C LEU A 171 1.04 -0.37 3.65
N ILE A 172 -0.21 -0.54 4.10
CA ILE A 172 -1.06 0.59 4.50
C ILE A 172 -0.45 1.34 5.68
N ASP A 173 0.04 0.63 6.69
CA ASP A 173 0.63 1.25 7.89
C ASP A 173 1.95 1.97 7.56
N LEU A 174 2.77 1.37 6.70
CA LEU A 174 4.04 1.96 6.27
C LEU A 174 3.83 3.21 5.40
N TYR A 175 2.93 3.14 4.41
CA TYR A 175 2.56 4.29 3.60
C TYR A 175 1.94 5.42 4.43
N ALA A 176 1.08 5.08 5.40
CA ALA A 176 0.46 6.07 6.27
C ALA A 176 1.43 6.74 7.26
N THR A 177 2.61 6.18 7.47
CA THR A 177 3.61 6.74 8.40
C THR A 177 4.32 7.96 7.83
N VAL A 178 4.52 8.05 6.51
CA VAL A 178 5.24 9.15 5.83
C VAL A 178 4.30 10.28 5.40
N ASP A 179 4.84 11.44 5.02
CA ASP A 179 4.01 12.58 4.59
C ASP A 179 3.38 12.38 3.22
N VAL A 180 4.10 11.78 2.29
CA VAL A 180 3.66 11.54 0.92
C VAL A 180 3.83 10.06 0.57
N PRO A 181 2.78 9.25 0.69
CA PRO A 181 2.77 7.89 0.16
C PRO A 181 2.97 7.90 -1.34
N GLU A 182 3.85 7.04 -1.85
CA GLU A 182 4.14 6.94 -3.28
C GLU A 182 3.96 5.52 -3.80
N CYS A 183 3.12 5.36 -4.83
CA CYS A 183 3.06 4.13 -5.62
C CYS A 183 4.06 4.18 -6.79
N GLU A 184 4.20 3.08 -7.51
CA GLU A 184 5.05 2.98 -8.69
C GLU A 184 4.26 2.46 -9.88
N GLY A 185 4.37 3.13 -11.02
CA GLY A 185 3.89 2.69 -12.33
C GLY A 185 4.98 1.96 -13.07
N PHE A 186 5.09 0.66 -12.85
CA PHE A 186 6.14 -0.19 -13.41
C PHE A 186 5.65 -0.88 -14.67
N GLY A 187 6.35 -0.66 -15.77
CA GLY A 187 6.00 -1.24 -17.07
C GLY A 187 4.89 -0.48 -17.82
N LEU A 188 4.88 -0.66 -19.13
CA LEU A 188 3.95 -0.01 -20.05
C LEU A 188 2.62 -0.74 -20.08
N SER A 189 1.51 -0.09 -19.70
CA SER A 189 0.17 -0.68 -19.71
C SER A 189 -0.37 -0.85 -21.14
N ASP A 190 -1.11 -1.94 -21.37
CA ASP A 190 -1.84 -2.17 -22.62
C ASP A 190 -3.33 -1.80 -22.45
N PHE A 191 -3.71 -0.65 -22.93
CA PHE A 191 -5.10 -0.17 -22.90
C PHE A 191 -5.93 -0.59 -24.11
N GLY A 192 -5.39 -1.41 -25.02
CA GLY A 192 -6.10 -1.79 -26.27
C GLY A 192 -6.28 -0.65 -27.26
N ILE A 193 -5.66 0.50 -27.05
CA ILE A 193 -5.76 1.68 -27.93
C ILE A 193 -4.95 1.43 -29.20
N LYS A 194 -5.62 1.50 -30.37
CA LYS A 194 -4.98 1.32 -31.67
C LYS A 194 -3.89 2.37 -31.90
N GLY A 195 -2.71 1.91 -32.31
CA GLY A 195 -1.57 2.78 -32.64
C GLY A 195 -0.62 3.03 -31.46
N LEU A 196 -1.00 2.66 -30.24
CA LEU A 196 -0.07 2.63 -29.12
C LEU A 196 0.77 1.36 -29.14
N ARG A 197 2.01 1.48 -28.69
CA ARG A 197 2.94 0.36 -28.61
C ARG A 197 2.55 -0.58 -27.47
N LYS A 198 2.77 -1.87 -27.67
CA LYS A 198 2.66 -2.90 -26.64
C LYS A 198 4.06 -3.38 -26.26
N ASP A 199 4.25 -3.66 -24.99
CA ASP A 199 5.52 -4.21 -24.48
C ASP A 199 5.32 -5.64 -23.98
N SER A 200 6.04 -6.59 -24.57
CA SER A 200 6.01 -8.00 -24.19
C SER A 200 6.67 -8.26 -22.83
N LEU A 201 7.43 -7.32 -22.31
CA LEU A 201 8.11 -7.41 -21.00
C LEU A 201 7.19 -6.96 -19.85
N THR A 202 6.12 -6.25 -20.15
CA THR A 202 5.14 -5.82 -19.12
C THR A 202 4.41 -7.04 -18.54
N ARG A 203 4.44 -7.16 -17.23
CA ARG A 203 3.69 -8.18 -16.49
C ARG A 203 2.28 -7.67 -16.17
N LYS A 204 1.34 -8.60 -15.98
CA LYS A 204 -0.07 -8.29 -15.74
C LYS A 204 -0.31 -7.27 -14.62
N ASN A 205 0.53 -7.27 -13.59
CA ASN A 205 0.34 -6.45 -12.39
C ASN A 205 1.27 -5.23 -12.31
N ASP A 206 2.00 -4.92 -13.38
CA ASP A 206 3.03 -3.88 -13.34
C ASP A 206 2.46 -2.46 -13.17
N SER A 207 1.27 -2.18 -13.69
CA SER A 207 0.54 -0.91 -13.48
C SER A 207 -0.96 -1.19 -13.39
N GLU A 208 -1.34 -2.01 -12.43
CA GLU A 208 -2.71 -2.42 -12.22
C GLU A 208 -3.35 -1.59 -11.10
N LEU A 209 -4.61 -1.18 -11.30
CA LEU A 209 -5.32 -0.24 -10.43
C LEU A 209 -5.29 -0.67 -8.95
N SER A 210 -5.54 -1.97 -8.66
CA SER A 210 -5.55 -2.46 -7.28
C SER A 210 -4.19 -2.36 -6.59
N MET A 211 -3.09 -2.40 -7.36
CA MET A 211 -1.73 -2.23 -6.82
C MET A 211 -1.40 -0.75 -6.55
N LEU A 212 -1.82 0.14 -7.43
CA LEU A 212 -1.57 1.58 -7.31
C LEU A 212 -2.34 2.19 -6.12
N LYS A 213 -3.50 1.63 -5.77
CA LYS A 213 -4.38 2.13 -4.70
C LYS A 213 -3.84 1.96 -3.27
N TYR A 214 -2.77 1.22 -3.03
CA TYR A 214 -2.18 1.12 -1.67
C TYR A 214 -1.74 2.48 -1.13
N ALA A 215 -1.04 3.27 -1.95
CA ALA A 215 -0.55 4.58 -1.54
C ALA A 215 -1.69 5.60 -1.34
N SER A 216 -2.65 5.66 -2.27
CA SER A 216 -3.80 6.57 -2.15
C SER A 216 -4.71 6.20 -0.99
N SER A 217 -4.99 4.91 -0.78
CA SER A 217 -5.76 4.44 0.36
C SER A 217 -5.13 4.86 1.69
N ALA A 218 -3.82 4.65 1.84
CA ALA A 218 -3.10 5.07 3.04
C ALA A 218 -3.15 6.59 3.25
N ALA A 219 -3.00 7.38 2.18
CA ALA A 219 -3.14 8.84 2.24
C ALA A 219 -4.55 9.25 2.68
N HIS A 220 -5.57 8.66 2.07
CA HIS A 220 -6.97 8.99 2.34
C HIS A 220 -7.38 8.68 3.78
N ILE A 221 -7.12 7.46 4.27
CA ILE A 221 -7.52 7.07 5.63
C ILE A 221 -6.70 7.76 6.73
N SER A 222 -5.49 8.25 6.40
CA SER A 222 -4.64 9.02 7.33
C SER A 222 -4.75 10.54 7.16
N GLY A 223 -5.59 11.03 6.23
CA GLY A 223 -5.86 12.45 6.01
C GLY A 223 -4.72 13.23 5.36
N LYS A 224 -3.87 12.56 4.58
CA LYS A 224 -2.81 13.22 3.83
C LYS A 224 -3.34 13.79 2.53
N GLN A 225 -2.84 14.98 2.18
CA GLN A 225 -3.29 15.70 0.98
C GLN A 225 -2.71 15.11 -0.30
N LEU A 226 -1.46 14.64 -0.24
CA LEU A 226 -0.73 14.21 -1.44
C LEU A 226 -0.58 12.69 -1.47
N THR A 227 -0.82 12.14 -2.64
CA THR A 227 -0.41 10.80 -3.05
C THR A 227 0.45 10.94 -4.28
N SER A 228 1.69 10.49 -4.22
CA SER A 228 2.58 10.55 -5.37
C SER A 228 2.72 9.21 -6.10
N SER A 229 3.28 9.28 -7.28
CA SER A 229 3.70 8.11 -8.04
C SER A 229 5.09 8.30 -8.63
N GLU A 230 5.89 7.24 -8.61
CA GLU A 230 6.97 7.08 -9.57
C GLU A 230 6.34 6.63 -10.88
N THR A 231 6.45 7.46 -11.90
CA THR A 231 5.70 7.31 -13.14
C THR A 231 6.65 7.10 -14.31
N PHE A 232 6.32 6.13 -15.18
CA PHE A 232 7.11 5.76 -16.36
C PHE A 232 8.41 4.99 -16.05
N THR A 233 8.42 4.19 -15.01
CA THR A 233 9.49 3.20 -14.77
C THR A 233 9.36 2.05 -15.77
N TRP A 234 9.49 2.39 -17.06
CA TRP A 234 9.28 1.48 -18.17
C TRP A 234 10.58 0.88 -18.67
N LEU A 235 10.67 -0.44 -18.66
CA LEU A 235 11.86 -1.15 -19.09
C LEU A 235 12.13 -0.92 -20.58
N THR A 236 13.37 -0.67 -20.93
CA THR A 236 13.86 -0.56 -22.32
C THR A 236 13.21 0.53 -23.19
N GLU A 237 12.65 1.57 -22.56
CA GLU A 237 11.91 2.63 -23.26
C GLU A 237 12.77 3.72 -23.93
N HIS A 238 14.04 3.72 -23.72
CA HIS A 238 14.98 4.75 -24.18
C HIS A 238 14.58 5.41 -25.50
N PHE A 239 14.08 6.65 -25.44
CA PHE A 239 13.71 7.50 -26.59
C PHE A 239 12.69 6.87 -27.59
N ARG A 240 11.88 5.90 -27.13
CA ARG A 240 10.90 5.16 -27.98
C ARG A 240 9.45 5.51 -27.67
N THR A 241 9.22 6.38 -26.70
CA THR A 241 7.88 6.72 -26.19
C THR A 241 7.41 8.03 -26.77
N SER A 242 6.18 8.07 -27.26
CA SER A 242 5.45 9.30 -27.61
C SER A 242 4.67 9.82 -26.41
N LEU A 243 4.34 11.12 -26.41
CA LEU A 243 3.49 11.70 -25.35
C LEU A 243 2.08 11.11 -25.35
N SER A 244 1.56 10.67 -26.49
CA SER A 244 0.28 9.94 -26.58
C SER A 244 0.32 8.58 -25.90
N GLN A 245 1.51 7.96 -25.78
CA GLN A 245 1.70 6.73 -25.00
C GLN A 245 1.69 7.00 -23.50
N CYS A 246 2.20 8.14 -23.08
CA CYS A 246 2.27 8.53 -21.66
C CYS A 246 0.88 8.83 -21.07
N LYS A 247 0.00 9.48 -21.85
CA LYS A 247 -1.26 10.01 -21.32
C LYS A 247 -2.18 8.97 -20.69
N PRO A 248 -2.46 7.79 -21.28
CA PRO A 248 -3.33 6.79 -20.65
C PRO A 248 -2.79 6.26 -19.32
N ASP A 249 -1.47 6.10 -19.19
CA ASP A 249 -0.85 5.70 -17.91
C ASP A 249 -0.98 6.79 -16.84
N LEU A 250 -0.86 8.09 -17.22
CA LEU A 250 -1.16 9.20 -16.32
C LEU A 250 -2.61 9.18 -15.85
N ASP A 251 -3.55 8.92 -16.76
CA ASP A 251 -4.97 8.81 -16.44
C ASP A 251 -5.23 7.66 -15.47
N LEU A 252 -4.57 6.52 -15.66
CA LEU A 252 -4.64 5.39 -14.74
C LEU A 252 -4.13 5.77 -13.34
N MET A 253 -3.03 6.53 -13.25
CA MET A 253 -2.54 7.04 -11.97
C MET A 253 -3.56 7.97 -11.31
N PHE A 254 -4.18 8.88 -12.07
CA PHE A 254 -5.21 9.78 -11.53
C PHE A 254 -6.43 9.02 -11.01
N VAL A 255 -6.94 8.04 -11.74
CA VAL A 255 -8.08 7.21 -11.26
C VAL A 255 -7.68 6.29 -10.10
N ALA A 256 -6.39 6.00 -9.92
CA ALA A 256 -5.88 5.33 -8.73
C ALA A 256 -5.78 6.26 -7.50
N GLY A 257 -6.06 7.55 -7.64
CA GLY A 257 -6.00 8.53 -6.56
C GLY A 257 -4.68 9.28 -6.43
N VAL A 258 -3.75 9.09 -7.37
CA VAL A 258 -2.51 9.89 -7.44
C VAL A 258 -2.86 11.33 -7.81
N ASN A 259 -2.23 12.28 -7.13
CA ASN A 259 -2.40 13.71 -7.38
C ASN A 259 -1.09 14.50 -7.35
N HIS A 260 0.05 13.79 -7.34
CA HIS A 260 1.39 14.38 -7.34
C HIS A 260 2.36 13.46 -8.10
N MET A 261 2.59 13.74 -9.38
CA MET A 261 3.39 12.88 -10.24
C MET A 261 4.86 13.20 -10.19
N ASN A 262 5.70 12.16 -10.10
CA ASN A 262 7.15 12.24 -10.24
C ASN A 262 7.55 11.31 -11.39
N PHE A 263 8.28 11.85 -12.36
CA PHE A 263 8.68 11.05 -13.52
C PHE A 263 9.97 10.27 -13.28
N HIS A 264 9.95 9.03 -13.68
CA HIS A 264 11.13 8.20 -13.86
C HIS A 264 11.43 8.10 -15.35
N GLY A 265 12.31 8.87 -15.90
CA GLY A 265 12.55 10.22 -15.44
C GLY A 265 13.61 10.81 -16.34
N THR A 266 14.61 11.42 -15.77
CA THR A 266 15.74 11.98 -16.51
C THR A 266 17.04 11.62 -15.80
N THR A 267 18.02 11.15 -16.58
CA THR A 267 19.34 10.83 -16.05
C THR A 267 20.21 12.09 -16.11
N TYR A 268 20.87 12.42 -14.99
CA TYR A 268 21.91 13.45 -15.03
C TYR A 268 23.01 13.04 -16.00
N SER A 269 23.35 13.93 -16.92
CA SER A 269 24.41 13.72 -17.89
C SER A 269 25.47 14.81 -17.76
N PRO A 270 26.76 14.45 -17.62
CA PRO A 270 27.85 15.42 -17.66
C PRO A 270 27.87 16.15 -19.01
N LYS A 271 28.42 17.36 -19.01
CA LYS A 271 28.45 18.24 -20.20
C LYS A 271 29.19 17.60 -21.39
N ASP A 272 30.18 16.78 -21.13
CA ASP A 272 31.01 16.08 -22.09
C ASP A 272 30.47 14.69 -22.50
N ALA A 273 29.34 14.27 -21.95
CA ALA A 273 28.71 13.03 -22.37
C ALA A 273 28.26 13.12 -23.83
N ALA A 274 28.58 12.08 -24.62
CA ALA A 274 28.12 11.99 -26.00
C ALA A 274 26.59 11.96 -26.07
N TRP A 275 26.01 12.54 -27.12
CA TRP A 275 24.56 12.47 -27.35
C TRP A 275 24.09 11.00 -27.41
N PRO A 276 22.97 10.63 -26.82
CA PRO A 276 21.94 11.45 -26.17
C PRO A 276 22.15 11.71 -24.67
N GLY A 277 23.31 11.47 -24.14
CA GLY A 277 23.63 11.53 -22.72
C GLY A 277 23.55 10.14 -22.06
N TRP A 278 23.66 10.13 -20.74
CA TRP A 278 23.47 8.91 -19.95
C TRP A 278 22.02 8.47 -19.97
N LYS A 279 21.80 7.17 -19.86
CA LYS A 279 20.47 6.54 -19.86
C LYS A 279 20.29 5.67 -18.63
N PHE A 280 19.07 5.55 -18.18
CA PHE A 280 18.68 4.59 -17.17
C PHE A 280 17.83 3.49 -17.78
N TYR A 281 18.04 2.24 -17.41
CA TYR A 281 17.46 1.05 -18.08
C TYR A 281 15.92 0.99 -18.03
N ALA A 282 15.29 1.70 -17.10
CA ALA A 282 13.85 1.73 -16.88
C ALA A 282 13.35 3.18 -16.85
N SER A 283 13.43 3.88 -17.99
CA SER A 283 13.07 5.29 -18.10
C SER A 283 12.64 5.65 -19.51
N ILE A 284 11.69 6.55 -19.63
CA ILE A 284 11.33 7.17 -20.91
C ILE A 284 12.31 8.26 -21.36
N ASP A 285 13.29 8.59 -20.52
CA ASP A 285 14.27 9.66 -20.76
C ASP A 285 13.60 11.01 -21.13
N MET A 286 12.76 11.52 -20.21
CA MET A 286 12.11 12.83 -20.34
C MET A 286 13.14 13.96 -20.13
N SER A 287 13.94 14.21 -21.15
CA SER A 287 15.08 15.11 -21.11
C SER A 287 15.15 16.02 -22.34
N PRO A 288 15.89 17.15 -22.30
CA PRO A 288 16.07 18.05 -23.43
C PRO A 288 16.70 17.39 -24.68
N THR A 289 17.36 16.24 -24.54
CA THR A 289 17.95 15.50 -25.64
C THR A 289 16.94 14.56 -26.35
N ASN A 290 15.76 14.33 -25.74
CA ASN A 290 14.70 13.57 -26.34
C ASN A 290 13.88 14.44 -27.32
N SER A 291 13.52 13.88 -28.47
CA SER A 291 12.76 14.58 -29.52
C SER A 291 11.38 15.08 -29.02
N VAL A 292 10.76 14.39 -28.05
CA VAL A 292 9.46 14.77 -27.49
C VAL A 292 9.53 15.96 -26.52
N TRP A 293 10.72 16.40 -26.14
CA TRP A 293 10.89 17.48 -25.15
C TRP A 293 10.24 18.80 -25.55
N LYS A 294 10.26 19.12 -26.83
CA LYS A 294 9.64 20.37 -27.34
C LYS A 294 8.13 20.39 -27.12
N ASP A 295 7.49 19.23 -27.15
CA ASP A 295 6.05 19.08 -27.00
C ASP A 295 5.65 18.72 -25.55
N ALA A 296 6.63 18.39 -24.68
CA ALA A 296 6.43 18.05 -23.28
C ALA A 296 5.59 19.08 -22.49
N PRO A 297 5.73 20.43 -22.72
CA PRO A 297 4.90 21.42 -22.05
C PRO A 297 3.39 21.20 -22.19
N ALA A 298 2.91 20.63 -23.29
CA ALA A 298 1.50 20.30 -23.46
C ALA A 298 1.05 19.24 -22.46
N LEU A 299 1.85 18.18 -22.29
CA LEU A 299 1.59 17.12 -21.31
C LEU A 299 1.71 17.66 -19.87
N MET A 300 2.70 18.52 -19.58
CA MET A 300 2.87 19.13 -18.26
C MET A 300 1.68 20.02 -17.91
N ASN A 301 1.14 20.78 -18.86
CA ASN A 301 -0.06 21.59 -18.65
C ASN A 301 -1.29 20.74 -18.37
N TYR A 302 -1.44 19.62 -19.07
CA TYR A 302 -2.49 18.64 -18.79
C TYR A 302 -2.41 18.13 -17.34
N ILE A 303 -1.22 17.67 -16.93
CA ILE A 303 -0.98 17.16 -15.58
C ILE A 303 -1.26 18.25 -14.53
N THR A 304 -0.76 19.45 -14.75
CA THR A 304 -0.96 20.59 -13.83
C THR A 304 -2.44 20.89 -13.62
N ARG A 305 -3.24 20.90 -14.71
CA ARG A 305 -4.69 21.11 -14.62
C ARG A 305 -5.37 19.99 -13.84
N CYS A 306 -5.07 18.72 -14.14
CA CYS A 306 -5.61 17.59 -13.39
C CYS A 306 -5.25 17.66 -11.91
N GLN A 307 -3.98 17.83 -11.59
CA GLN A 307 -3.50 17.89 -10.20
C GLN A 307 -4.11 19.07 -9.42
N SER A 308 -4.34 20.21 -10.05
CA SER A 308 -4.96 21.36 -9.41
C SER A 308 -6.36 21.05 -8.85
N PHE A 309 -7.12 20.21 -9.53
CA PHE A 309 -8.42 19.72 -9.04
C PHE A 309 -8.25 18.55 -8.06
N LEU A 310 -7.41 17.58 -8.37
CA LEU A 310 -7.25 16.37 -7.57
C LEU A 310 -6.59 16.62 -6.20
N GLN A 311 -5.91 17.74 -6.01
CA GLN A 311 -5.39 18.17 -4.72
C GLN A 311 -6.41 18.99 -3.89
N ARG A 312 -7.55 19.38 -4.47
CA ARG A 312 -8.62 20.10 -3.75
C ARG A 312 -9.59 19.14 -3.09
N GLY A 313 -10.18 19.58 -1.97
CA GLY A 313 -11.20 18.84 -1.24
C GLY A 313 -10.67 17.54 -0.62
N LYS A 314 -11.59 16.62 -0.38
CA LYS A 314 -11.33 15.32 0.23
C LYS A 314 -11.73 14.18 -0.71
N PRO A 315 -11.07 13.02 -0.65
CA PRO A 315 -11.54 11.83 -1.36
C PRO A 315 -12.96 11.48 -0.86
N ASP A 316 -13.80 11.00 -1.78
CA ASP A 316 -15.19 10.61 -1.47
C ASP A 316 -15.44 9.18 -1.98
N ASN A 317 -14.65 8.25 -1.48
CA ASN A 317 -14.75 6.83 -1.79
C ASN A 317 -15.87 6.19 -0.98
N ASP A 318 -16.55 5.20 -1.56
CA ASP A 318 -17.76 4.63 -0.97
C ASP A 318 -17.43 3.64 0.15
N PHE A 319 -16.42 2.78 -0.06
CA PHE A 319 -16.13 1.65 0.80
C PHE A 319 -14.74 1.71 1.42
N LEU A 320 -14.63 1.08 2.59
CA LEU A 320 -13.37 0.52 3.08
C LEU A 320 -13.33 -0.97 2.81
N ILE A 321 -12.17 -1.51 2.46
CA ILE A 321 -11.93 -2.95 2.42
C ILE A 321 -10.77 -3.32 3.35
N TYR A 322 -11.01 -4.31 4.21
CA TYR A 322 -10.00 -4.84 5.12
C TYR A 322 -8.85 -5.50 4.36
N LEU A 323 -7.62 -5.03 4.57
CA LEU A 323 -6.41 -5.64 4.03
C LEU A 323 -6.00 -6.86 4.88
N PRO A 324 -6.09 -8.09 4.38
CA PRO A 324 -5.99 -9.31 5.19
C PRO A 324 -4.54 -9.75 5.43
N VAL A 325 -3.69 -8.89 5.98
CA VAL A 325 -2.25 -9.16 6.16
C VAL A 325 -2.01 -10.36 7.07
N TYR A 326 -2.79 -10.52 8.13
CA TYR A 326 -2.65 -11.67 9.05
C TYR A 326 -2.98 -13.02 8.42
N GLU A 327 -3.92 -13.05 7.48
CA GLU A 327 -4.19 -14.26 6.68
C GLU A 327 -2.94 -14.67 5.90
N ILE A 328 -2.29 -13.70 5.25
CA ILE A 328 -1.11 -13.93 4.44
C ILE A 328 0.08 -14.33 5.31
N TRP A 329 0.28 -13.64 6.43
CA TRP A 329 1.33 -13.99 7.38
C TRP A 329 1.20 -15.40 7.94
N HIS A 330 -0.02 -15.91 8.07
CA HIS A 330 -0.30 -17.25 8.56
C HIS A 330 -0.17 -18.32 7.47
N GLU A 331 -0.72 -18.07 6.28
CA GLU A 331 -0.87 -19.09 5.24
C GLU A 331 0.36 -19.23 4.34
N GLN A 332 1.11 -18.16 4.07
CA GLN A 332 2.22 -18.21 3.13
C GLN A 332 3.43 -18.99 3.67
N ASN A 333 4.07 -19.76 2.78
CA ASN A 333 5.27 -20.52 3.10
C ASN A 333 6.50 -19.61 3.29
N GLY A 334 7.61 -20.20 3.78
CA GLY A 334 8.84 -19.46 4.09
C GLY A 334 8.77 -18.78 5.47
N ARG A 335 9.85 -18.16 5.91
CA ARG A 335 9.90 -17.33 7.11
C ARG A 335 9.69 -15.86 6.76
N LEU A 336 10.56 -15.32 5.92
CA LEU A 336 10.41 -13.97 5.40
C LEU A 336 9.30 -13.92 4.35
N LEU A 337 8.45 -12.93 4.46
CA LEU A 337 7.43 -12.60 3.49
C LEU A 337 7.54 -11.12 3.14
N GLN A 338 7.63 -10.80 1.86
CA GLN A 338 7.67 -9.43 1.36
C GLN A 338 6.45 -9.17 0.46
N PHE A 339 5.94 -7.95 0.49
CA PHE A 339 4.77 -7.54 -0.28
C PHE A 339 5.19 -6.83 -1.57
N SER A 340 5.57 -7.63 -2.58
CA SER A 340 5.87 -7.12 -3.91
C SER A 340 4.57 -6.88 -4.69
N ILE A 341 4.48 -5.72 -5.36
CA ILE A 341 3.34 -5.39 -6.23
C ILE A 341 3.12 -6.40 -7.35
N HIS A 342 4.17 -7.07 -7.80
CA HIS A 342 4.12 -7.98 -8.95
C HIS A 342 3.43 -9.32 -8.68
N ASP A 343 3.19 -9.70 -7.44
CA ASP A 343 2.65 -11.01 -7.06
C ASP A 343 1.54 -10.94 -5.98
N MET A 344 1.00 -9.75 -5.72
CA MET A 344 -0.08 -9.57 -4.74
C MET A 344 -1.36 -10.32 -5.14
N ASP A 345 -1.64 -10.44 -6.43
CA ASP A 345 -2.77 -11.23 -6.93
C ASP A 345 -2.65 -12.71 -6.57
N LYS A 346 -1.43 -13.25 -6.51
CA LYS A 346 -1.15 -14.63 -6.09
C LYS A 346 -1.22 -14.79 -4.57
N LYS A 347 -0.78 -13.77 -3.83
CA LYS A 347 -0.78 -13.80 -2.35
C LYS A 347 -2.16 -13.53 -1.77
N MET A 348 -2.95 -12.66 -2.42
CA MET A 348 -4.28 -12.22 -1.96
C MET A 348 -5.35 -12.30 -3.05
N PRO A 349 -5.56 -13.46 -3.71
CA PRO A 349 -6.46 -13.55 -4.86
C PRO A 349 -7.90 -13.14 -4.55
N LYS A 350 -8.41 -13.50 -3.37
CA LYS A 350 -9.77 -13.14 -2.94
C LYS A 350 -9.94 -11.65 -2.68
N PHE A 351 -8.95 -11.03 -2.03
CA PHE A 351 -8.94 -9.58 -1.82
C PHE A 351 -8.97 -8.82 -3.15
N ILE A 352 -8.06 -9.15 -4.05
CA ILE A 352 -7.96 -8.51 -5.38
C ILE A 352 -9.25 -8.71 -6.18
N LYS A 353 -9.86 -9.90 -6.14
CA LYS A 353 -11.14 -10.17 -6.80
C LYS A 353 -12.27 -9.29 -6.27
N VAL A 354 -12.34 -9.07 -4.96
CA VAL A 354 -13.34 -8.15 -4.37
C VAL A 354 -13.07 -6.72 -4.81
N VAL A 355 -11.82 -6.27 -4.81
CA VAL A 355 -11.45 -4.92 -5.27
C VAL A 355 -11.88 -4.70 -6.72
N HIS A 356 -11.56 -5.62 -7.62
CA HIS A 356 -12.00 -5.51 -9.03
C HIS A 356 -13.53 -5.47 -9.14
N SER A 357 -14.23 -6.31 -8.39
CA SER A 357 -15.69 -6.32 -8.41
C SER A 357 -16.31 -5.01 -7.91
N ILE A 358 -15.68 -4.35 -6.93
CA ILE A 358 -16.13 -3.02 -6.47
C ILE A 358 -16.06 -2.01 -7.62
N TYR A 359 -14.93 -1.92 -8.33
CA TYR A 359 -14.77 -1.01 -9.46
C TYR A 359 -15.68 -1.34 -10.62
N GLU A 360 -15.77 -2.61 -11.03
CA GLU A 360 -16.63 -3.07 -12.14
C GLU A 360 -18.11 -2.77 -11.89
N ASN A 361 -18.52 -2.71 -10.61
CA ASN A 361 -19.88 -2.36 -10.23
C ASN A 361 -20.09 -0.86 -9.94
N GLY A 362 -19.12 -0.02 -10.28
CA GLY A 362 -19.28 1.45 -10.25
C GLY A 362 -19.10 2.09 -8.88
N TYR A 363 -18.34 1.45 -7.99
CA TYR A 363 -18.00 1.99 -6.67
C TYR A 363 -16.51 2.25 -6.57
N ASP A 364 -16.11 3.08 -5.61
CA ASP A 364 -14.70 3.28 -5.24
C ASP A 364 -14.42 2.82 -3.81
N VAL A 365 -13.15 2.49 -3.53
CA VAL A 365 -12.73 1.85 -2.29
C VAL A 365 -11.35 2.32 -1.84
N ASP A 366 -11.16 2.40 -0.53
CA ASP A 366 -9.85 2.50 0.11
C ASP A 366 -9.55 1.26 0.94
N TYR A 367 -8.28 0.86 0.99
CA TYR A 367 -7.80 -0.25 1.82
C TYR A 367 -7.57 0.24 3.24
N ILE A 368 -7.89 -0.61 4.22
CA ILE A 368 -7.72 -0.27 5.63
C ILE A 368 -7.01 -1.41 6.38
N SER A 369 -6.04 -1.04 7.22
CA SER A 369 -5.33 -1.97 8.08
C SER A 369 -6.02 -2.14 9.44
N ASP A 370 -5.57 -3.13 10.19
CA ASP A 370 -6.02 -3.43 11.55
C ASP A 370 -5.90 -2.21 12.48
N GLN A 371 -4.78 -1.48 12.43
CA GLN A 371 -4.55 -0.29 13.26
C GLN A 371 -5.58 0.80 12.97
N PHE A 372 -5.88 1.03 11.70
CA PHE A 372 -6.84 2.05 11.30
C PHE A 372 -8.29 1.63 11.58
N ILE A 373 -8.64 0.35 11.46
CA ILE A 373 -9.95 -0.14 11.88
C ILE A 373 -10.15 0.14 13.37
N VAL A 374 -9.21 -0.30 14.23
CA VAL A 374 -9.33 -0.17 15.69
C VAL A 374 -9.38 1.29 16.16
N SER A 375 -8.83 2.22 15.38
CA SER A 375 -8.87 3.66 15.67
C SER A 375 -10.05 4.41 15.03
N SER A 376 -10.88 3.75 14.22
CA SER A 376 -12.04 4.37 13.58
C SER A 376 -13.26 4.42 14.51
N THR A 377 -14.22 5.25 14.16
CA THR A 377 -15.51 5.42 14.89
C THR A 377 -16.68 5.30 13.92
N CYS A 378 -17.89 5.23 14.43
CA CYS A 378 -19.10 5.30 13.64
C CYS A 378 -19.87 6.58 13.97
N ASP A 379 -20.23 7.35 12.94
CA ASP A 379 -21.06 8.55 13.06
C ASP A 379 -22.12 8.57 11.97
N ASN A 380 -23.40 8.67 12.35
CA ASN A 380 -24.55 8.65 11.43
C ASN A 380 -24.56 7.46 10.46
N GLY A 381 -24.09 6.29 10.90
CA GLY A 381 -24.06 5.07 10.11
C GLY A 381 -22.87 4.96 9.15
N GLU A 382 -21.99 5.95 9.12
CA GLU A 382 -20.74 5.94 8.37
C GLU A 382 -19.55 5.62 9.28
N ILE A 383 -18.56 4.97 8.71
CA ILE A 383 -17.28 4.71 9.38
C ILE A 383 -16.39 5.91 9.18
N VAL A 384 -15.86 6.44 10.26
CA VAL A 384 -15.05 7.66 10.27
C VAL A 384 -13.65 7.29 10.78
N THR A 385 -12.63 7.50 9.96
CA THR A 385 -11.24 7.32 10.37
C THR A 385 -10.80 8.41 11.34
N LYS A 386 -9.70 8.20 12.03
CA LYS A 386 -9.14 9.19 12.97
C LYS A 386 -8.85 10.54 12.29
N SER A 387 -8.58 10.56 10.99
CA SER A 387 -8.34 11.76 10.19
C SER A 387 -9.63 12.48 9.75
N GLY A 388 -10.80 11.88 9.97
CA GLY A 388 -12.09 12.41 9.57
C GLY A 388 -12.57 12.00 8.18
N SER A 389 -11.89 11.08 7.51
CA SER A 389 -12.37 10.49 6.25
C SER A 389 -13.56 9.57 6.54
N ARG A 390 -14.60 9.63 5.70
CA ARG A 390 -15.90 8.98 5.92
C ARG A 390 -16.19 7.95 4.85
N TYR A 391 -16.75 6.80 5.27
CA TYR A 391 -17.05 5.67 4.38
C TYR A 391 -18.40 5.04 4.75
N LYS A 392 -19.13 4.61 3.75
CA LYS A 392 -20.51 4.11 3.86
C LYS A 392 -20.60 2.68 4.35
N ALA A 393 -19.54 1.87 4.15
CA ALA A 393 -19.44 0.51 4.69
C ALA A 393 -17.99 0.01 4.74
N LEU A 394 -17.76 -1.00 5.61
CA LEU A 394 -16.52 -1.79 5.63
C LEU A 394 -16.79 -3.16 5.02
N ILE A 395 -15.99 -3.55 4.04
CA ILE A 395 -16.01 -4.87 3.42
C ILE A 395 -14.88 -5.71 4.03
N VAL A 396 -15.23 -6.88 4.54
CA VAL A 396 -14.30 -7.91 4.98
C VAL A 396 -14.28 -9.00 3.90
N PRO A 397 -13.18 -9.13 3.13
CA PRO A 397 -13.05 -10.19 2.13
C PRO A 397 -13.00 -11.56 2.81
N ALA A 398 -13.11 -12.64 2.04
CA ALA A 398 -13.00 -13.97 2.58
C ALA A 398 -11.64 -14.22 3.25
N VAL A 399 -11.62 -14.29 4.57
CA VAL A 399 -10.44 -14.54 5.41
C VAL A 399 -10.74 -15.56 6.47
N LYS A 400 -9.72 -16.34 6.86
CA LYS A 400 -9.82 -17.31 7.98
C LYS A 400 -9.26 -16.72 9.27
N LYS A 401 -8.27 -15.88 9.19
CA LYS A 401 -7.55 -15.32 10.35
C LYS A 401 -7.78 -13.82 10.48
N MET A 402 -8.28 -13.42 11.64
CA MET A 402 -8.45 -12.00 11.99
C MET A 402 -8.12 -11.80 13.48
N PRO A 403 -7.39 -10.73 13.87
CA PRO A 403 -7.15 -10.42 15.28
C PRO A 403 -8.46 -10.22 16.07
N ALA A 404 -8.48 -10.73 17.30
CA ALA A 404 -9.68 -10.68 18.14
C ALA A 404 -10.14 -9.26 18.48
N ASN A 405 -9.19 -8.34 18.68
CA ASN A 405 -9.48 -6.92 18.94
C ASN A 405 -10.08 -6.22 17.71
N VAL A 406 -9.64 -6.56 16.51
CA VAL A 406 -10.18 -6.03 15.25
C VAL A 406 -11.62 -6.50 15.06
N LEU A 407 -11.87 -7.79 15.20
CA LEU A 407 -13.23 -8.34 15.10
C LEU A 407 -14.17 -7.75 16.18
N LYS A 408 -13.66 -7.58 17.40
CA LYS A 408 -14.42 -6.90 18.47
C LYS A 408 -14.79 -5.47 18.06
N HIS A 409 -13.82 -4.72 17.54
CA HIS A 409 -14.07 -3.34 17.13
C HIS A 409 -15.05 -3.24 15.95
N ILE A 410 -14.98 -4.17 14.99
CA ILE A 410 -15.98 -4.30 13.91
C ILE A 410 -17.40 -4.51 14.50
N ALA A 411 -17.53 -5.37 15.52
CA ALA A 411 -18.80 -5.58 16.20
C ALA A 411 -19.28 -4.31 16.93
N ASP A 412 -18.37 -3.57 17.54
CA ASP A 412 -18.67 -2.30 18.20
C ASP A 412 -19.13 -1.24 17.18
N LEU A 413 -18.45 -1.09 16.05
CA LEU A 413 -18.85 -0.20 14.94
C LEU A 413 -20.23 -0.56 14.39
N THR A 414 -20.49 -1.85 14.18
CA THR A 414 -21.81 -2.32 13.73
C THR A 414 -22.89 -1.95 14.74
N SER A 415 -22.61 -2.12 16.03
CA SER A 415 -23.54 -1.77 17.11
C SER A 415 -23.86 -0.27 17.16
N GLN A 416 -22.94 0.58 16.71
CA GLN A 416 -23.09 2.03 16.65
C GLN A 416 -23.83 2.50 15.38
N GLY A 417 -23.99 1.66 14.37
CA GLY A 417 -24.74 2.01 13.16
C GLY A 417 -24.06 1.66 11.85
N ALA A 418 -22.80 1.24 11.88
CA ALA A 418 -22.05 0.93 10.67
C ALA A 418 -22.63 -0.26 9.91
N LYS A 419 -22.43 -0.25 8.59
CA LYS A 419 -22.71 -1.38 7.70
C LYS A 419 -21.43 -2.17 7.50
N ILE A 420 -21.46 -3.45 7.84
CA ILE A 420 -20.32 -4.36 7.65
C ILE A 420 -20.71 -5.45 6.67
N VAL A 421 -19.87 -5.66 5.66
CA VAL A 421 -20.10 -6.66 4.61
C VAL A 421 -19.06 -7.79 4.78
N PHE A 422 -19.51 -9.02 4.96
CA PHE A 422 -18.65 -10.21 4.92
C PHE A 422 -18.86 -10.91 3.58
N MET A 423 -17.78 -11.07 2.80
CA MET A 423 -17.80 -11.74 1.52
C MET A 423 -17.42 -13.20 1.65
N GLU A 424 -18.22 -14.12 1.13
CA GLU A 424 -18.03 -15.57 1.04
C GLU A 424 -17.99 -16.32 2.38
N ASN A 425 -17.39 -15.80 3.44
CA ASN A 425 -17.32 -16.43 4.77
C ASN A 425 -17.02 -15.42 5.87
N TYR A 426 -17.23 -15.83 7.10
CA TYR A 426 -16.71 -15.13 8.28
C TYR A 426 -15.27 -15.57 8.58
N PRO A 427 -14.49 -14.75 9.31
CA PRO A 427 -13.24 -15.19 9.92
C PRO A 427 -13.48 -16.39 10.86
N GLU A 428 -12.55 -17.33 10.89
CA GLU A 428 -12.70 -18.60 11.64
C GLU A 428 -11.93 -18.61 12.97
N ASP A 429 -10.77 -17.94 13.01
CA ASP A 429 -9.86 -18.00 14.16
C ASP A 429 -8.93 -16.79 14.22
N VAL A 430 -8.21 -16.64 15.32
CA VAL A 430 -7.20 -15.61 15.53
C VAL A 430 -5.83 -16.05 15.00
N PRO A 431 -4.98 -15.12 14.48
CA PRO A 431 -3.59 -15.40 14.12
C PRO A 431 -2.70 -15.54 15.37
N GLY A 432 -1.46 -15.98 15.20
CA GLY A 432 -0.43 -16.01 16.24
C GLY A 432 -0.66 -17.03 17.35
N LEU A 433 0.36 -17.21 18.22
CA LEU A 433 0.37 -18.20 19.30
C LEU A 433 0.11 -17.60 20.69
N ALA A 434 0.55 -16.36 20.90
CA ALA A 434 0.48 -15.71 22.22
C ALA A 434 -0.95 -15.65 22.77
N LYS A 435 -1.15 -16.03 24.04
CA LYS A 435 -2.47 -15.98 24.73
C LYS A 435 -3.62 -16.51 23.87
N LEU A 436 -3.37 -17.60 23.15
CA LEU A 436 -4.28 -18.14 22.13
C LEU A 436 -5.67 -18.45 22.70
N LYS A 437 -5.73 -19.04 23.90
CA LYS A 437 -6.99 -19.43 24.54
C LYS A 437 -7.87 -18.22 24.84
N GLU A 438 -7.30 -17.18 25.40
CA GLU A 438 -7.97 -15.93 25.76
C GLU A 438 -8.46 -15.19 24.52
N ARG A 439 -7.59 -15.07 23.50
CA ARG A 439 -7.94 -14.40 22.24
C ARG A 439 -9.04 -15.15 21.48
N ARG A 440 -9.00 -16.48 21.46
CA ARG A 440 -10.07 -17.30 20.90
C ARG A 440 -11.39 -17.14 21.65
N ALA A 441 -11.35 -17.00 22.99
CA ALA A 441 -12.56 -16.75 23.77
C ALA A 441 -13.21 -15.40 23.41
N GLN A 442 -12.39 -14.34 23.32
CA GLN A 442 -12.84 -13.02 22.88
C GLN A 442 -13.36 -13.05 21.44
N PHE A 443 -12.64 -13.69 20.53
CA PHE A 443 -13.06 -13.86 19.13
C PHE A 443 -14.42 -14.52 19.01
N LYS A 444 -14.62 -15.66 19.71
CA LYS A 444 -15.90 -16.38 19.71
C LYS A 444 -17.05 -15.54 20.27
N LEU A 445 -16.79 -14.70 21.28
CA LEU A 445 -17.78 -13.78 21.81
C LEU A 445 -18.20 -12.75 20.75
N SER A 446 -17.24 -12.13 20.04
CA SER A 446 -17.52 -11.19 18.96
C SER A 446 -18.26 -11.84 17.80
N MET A 447 -17.86 -13.06 17.42
CA MET A 447 -18.57 -13.82 16.38
C MET A 447 -20.02 -14.14 16.72
N LYS A 448 -20.32 -14.46 17.98
CA LYS A 448 -21.71 -14.69 18.42
C LYS A 448 -22.61 -13.47 18.24
N THR A 449 -22.02 -12.28 18.26
CA THR A 449 -22.78 -11.04 18.05
C THR A 449 -22.93 -10.68 16.58
N LEU A 450 -21.97 -11.04 15.73
CA LEU A 450 -21.92 -10.67 14.30
C LEU A 450 -22.48 -11.74 13.37
N ALA A 451 -22.27 -13.03 13.68
CA ALA A 451 -22.64 -14.13 12.80
C ALA A 451 -24.14 -14.41 12.91
N VAL A 452 -24.88 -14.02 11.90
CA VAL A 452 -26.37 -14.13 11.85
C VAL A 452 -26.80 -15.27 10.95
N THR A 453 -25.96 -15.66 9.99
CA THR A 453 -26.19 -16.80 9.08
C THR A 453 -24.86 -17.48 8.74
N ASN A 454 -24.91 -18.77 8.46
CA ASN A 454 -23.76 -19.50 7.90
C ASN A 454 -23.94 -19.79 6.40
N ASP A 455 -25.05 -19.34 5.81
CA ASP A 455 -25.33 -19.49 4.39
C ASP A 455 -24.95 -18.21 3.64
N PHE A 456 -23.86 -18.26 2.90
CA PHE A 456 -23.39 -17.21 2.04
C PHE A 456 -23.82 -17.39 0.57
N SER A 457 -24.55 -18.45 0.25
CA SER A 457 -25.02 -18.71 -1.14
C SER A 457 -26.03 -17.68 -1.61
N LYS A 458 -26.68 -16.97 -0.68
CA LYS A 458 -27.63 -15.89 -0.94
C LYS A 458 -27.20 -14.64 -0.19
N THR A 459 -27.43 -13.49 -0.80
CA THR A 459 -27.23 -12.20 -0.13
C THR A 459 -28.24 -12.05 1.01
N SER A 460 -27.73 -11.73 2.19
CA SER A 460 -28.54 -11.54 3.40
C SER A 460 -28.20 -10.20 4.05
N ILE A 461 -29.24 -9.47 4.46
CA ILE A 461 -29.12 -8.21 5.21
C ILE A 461 -29.75 -8.43 6.57
N GLN A 462 -28.95 -8.37 7.62
CA GLN A 462 -29.42 -8.58 8.98
C GLN A 462 -29.20 -7.32 9.82
N PRO A 463 -30.25 -6.80 10.47
CA PRO A 463 -30.10 -5.74 11.47
C PRO A 463 -29.22 -6.22 12.63
N HIS A 464 -28.30 -5.38 13.07
CA HIS A 464 -27.49 -5.62 14.25
C HIS A 464 -27.44 -4.36 15.11
N LYS A 465 -28.29 -4.29 16.13
CA LYS A 465 -28.54 -3.07 16.92
C LYS A 465 -28.90 -1.88 16.01
N ASN A 466 -28.01 -0.88 15.93
CA ASN A 466 -28.22 0.31 15.11
C ASN A 466 -27.69 0.15 13.67
N GLY A 467 -26.82 -0.83 13.41
CA GLY A 467 -26.19 -1.08 12.12
C GLY A 467 -26.72 -2.32 11.39
N LYS A 468 -25.95 -2.78 10.42
CA LYS A 468 -26.32 -3.94 9.58
C LYS A 468 -25.11 -4.81 9.32
N VAL A 469 -25.31 -6.13 9.33
CA VAL A 469 -24.40 -7.12 8.79
C VAL A 469 -24.96 -7.59 7.45
N ILE A 470 -24.15 -7.54 6.42
CA ILE A 470 -24.50 -7.96 5.06
C ILE A 470 -23.56 -9.11 4.70
N THR A 471 -24.12 -10.19 4.17
CA THR A 471 -23.34 -11.38 3.80
C THR A 471 -23.74 -11.88 2.41
N GLY A 472 -22.79 -12.42 1.65
CA GLY A 472 -23.09 -13.04 0.36
C GLY A 472 -21.82 -13.48 -0.38
N SER A 473 -22.00 -14.32 -1.41
CA SER A 473 -20.94 -14.77 -2.32
C SER A 473 -21.07 -14.19 -3.72
N ASP A 474 -22.27 -13.70 -4.08
CA ASP A 474 -22.44 -12.88 -5.27
C ASP A 474 -21.99 -11.44 -4.97
N TYR A 475 -20.88 -11.02 -5.54
CA TYR A 475 -20.26 -9.73 -5.21
C TYR A 475 -21.14 -8.56 -5.64
N LYS A 476 -21.74 -8.63 -6.82
CA LYS A 476 -22.60 -7.56 -7.35
C LYS A 476 -23.84 -7.38 -6.46
N GLU A 477 -24.56 -8.46 -6.21
CA GLU A 477 -25.76 -8.45 -5.38
C GLU A 477 -25.44 -7.99 -3.95
N THR A 478 -24.34 -8.47 -3.38
CA THR A 478 -23.91 -8.12 -2.02
C THR A 478 -23.50 -6.66 -1.90
N LEU A 479 -22.82 -6.09 -2.90
CA LEU A 479 -22.48 -4.66 -2.92
C LEU A 479 -23.73 -3.79 -3.07
N GLN A 480 -24.65 -4.17 -3.94
CA GLN A 480 -25.94 -3.46 -4.12
C GLN A 480 -26.78 -3.48 -2.83
N ALA A 481 -26.72 -4.55 -2.05
CA ALA A 481 -27.43 -4.67 -0.77
C ALA A 481 -27.00 -3.65 0.29
N VAL A 482 -25.84 -3.01 0.14
CA VAL A 482 -25.42 -1.89 0.99
C VAL A 482 -26.33 -0.66 0.79
N GLY A 483 -26.99 -0.56 -0.36
CA GLY A 483 -27.93 0.51 -0.67
C GLY A 483 -27.25 1.84 -1.02
N ILE A 484 -26.14 1.77 -1.74
CA ILE A 484 -25.39 2.91 -2.29
C ILE A 484 -25.61 2.92 -3.81
N GLN A 485 -25.83 4.11 -4.36
CA GLN A 485 -25.96 4.29 -5.80
C GLN A 485 -24.57 4.17 -6.47
N PRO A 486 -24.40 3.28 -7.45
CA PRO A 486 -23.15 3.19 -8.21
C PRO A 486 -23.02 4.34 -9.22
N GLU A 487 -21.80 4.61 -9.66
CA GLU A 487 -21.52 5.53 -10.77
C GLU A 487 -21.87 4.87 -12.12
N GLU A 488 -22.95 5.33 -12.76
CA GLU A 488 -23.40 4.77 -14.04
C GLU A 488 -22.38 4.97 -15.18
N MET A 489 -21.57 6.00 -15.13
CA MET A 489 -20.51 6.23 -16.11
C MET A 489 -19.52 5.06 -16.19
N ILE A 490 -19.31 4.35 -15.09
CA ILE A 490 -18.46 3.16 -15.05
C ILE A 490 -19.23 1.95 -15.61
N THR A 491 -20.40 1.66 -15.06
CA THR A 491 -21.15 0.44 -15.36
C THR A 491 -21.80 0.43 -16.74
N LYS A 492 -22.24 1.59 -17.25
CA LYS A 492 -22.90 1.73 -18.57
C LYS A 492 -21.94 2.10 -19.68
N CYS A 493 -20.99 3.00 -19.38
CA CYS A 493 -20.13 3.58 -20.41
C CYS A 493 -18.71 3.03 -20.40
N GLY A 494 -18.32 2.20 -19.42
CA GLY A 494 -16.97 1.67 -19.31
C GLY A 494 -15.91 2.76 -19.05
N LEU A 495 -16.32 3.91 -18.50
CA LEU A 495 -15.41 4.96 -18.08
C LEU A 495 -14.74 4.61 -16.75
N HIS A 496 -13.66 5.28 -16.47
CA HIS A 496 -13.02 5.26 -15.16
C HIS A 496 -13.17 6.63 -14.52
N ALA A 497 -13.47 6.65 -13.23
CA ALA A 497 -13.66 7.91 -12.53
C ALA A 497 -13.26 7.80 -11.06
N ILE A 498 -12.82 8.92 -10.52
CA ILE A 498 -12.76 9.13 -9.06
C ILE A 498 -13.54 10.39 -8.70
N ARG A 499 -14.14 10.37 -7.52
CA ARG A 499 -14.94 11.47 -6.97
C ARG A 499 -14.24 12.08 -5.76
N ARG A 500 -14.32 13.41 -5.67
CA ARG A 500 -13.86 14.17 -4.50
C ARG A 500 -14.97 15.14 -4.06
N SER A 501 -15.04 15.39 -2.78
CA SER A 501 -15.98 16.37 -2.18
C SER A 501 -15.23 17.61 -1.71
N ASN A 502 -15.92 18.76 -1.74
CA ASN A 502 -15.46 20.03 -1.21
C ASN A 502 -16.66 20.87 -0.72
N ASP A 503 -16.41 22.05 -0.21
CA ASP A 503 -17.46 22.92 0.34
C ASP A 503 -18.49 23.41 -0.70
N GLU A 504 -18.15 23.33 -1.99
CA GLU A 504 -19.01 23.75 -3.13
C GLU A 504 -19.78 22.56 -3.75
N GLY A 505 -19.48 21.32 -3.34
CA GLY A 505 -20.08 20.09 -3.85
C GLY A 505 -19.05 19.02 -4.21
N TYR A 506 -19.20 18.45 -5.41
CA TYR A 506 -18.36 17.33 -5.85
C TYR A 506 -17.63 17.67 -7.13
N HIS A 507 -16.48 17.05 -7.33
CA HIS A 507 -15.82 17.03 -8.62
C HIS A 507 -15.29 15.64 -8.96
N TYR A 508 -15.26 15.35 -10.24
CA TYR A 508 -14.84 14.07 -10.79
C TYR A 508 -13.64 14.26 -11.69
N PHE A 509 -12.68 13.36 -11.63
CA PHE A 509 -11.80 13.10 -12.75
C PHE A 509 -12.35 11.89 -13.48
N ILE A 510 -12.58 12.02 -14.81
CA ILE A 510 -13.16 10.99 -15.65
C ILE A 510 -12.22 10.72 -16.81
N SER A 511 -11.93 9.46 -17.07
CA SER A 511 -11.10 9.03 -18.19
C SER A 511 -11.70 7.84 -18.93
N ALA A 512 -11.57 7.87 -20.26
CA ALA A 512 -11.79 6.73 -21.12
C ALA A 512 -10.44 6.07 -21.39
N LEU A 513 -10.06 5.09 -20.59
CA LEU A 513 -8.81 4.32 -20.77
C LEU A 513 -8.83 3.42 -22.01
N HIS A 514 -9.98 3.29 -22.68
CA HIS A 514 -10.14 2.61 -23.95
C HIS A 514 -10.70 3.56 -25.00
N LYS A 515 -10.38 3.34 -26.27
CA LYS A 515 -10.97 4.14 -27.33
C LYS A 515 -12.47 3.87 -27.41
N GLN A 516 -13.29 4.86 -27.11
CA GLN A 516 -14.74 4.83 -27.30
C GLN A 516 -15.32 6.24 -27.46
N ASP A 517 -16.34 6.37 -28.28
CA ASP A 517 -17.10 7.60 -28.40
C ASP A 517 -18.38 7.45 -27.55
N ILE A 518 -18.57 8.38 -26.62
CA ILE A 518 -19.71 8.37 -25.70
C ILE A 518 -20.50 9.64 -25.90
N SER A 519 -21.80 9.47 -26.18
CA SER A 519 -22.77 10.56 -26.24
C SER A 519 -24.06 10.10 -25.58
N ASP A 520 -24.13 10.22 -24.27
CA ASP A 520 -25.24 9.73 -23.47
C ASP A 520 -25.48 10.55 -22.20
N TRP A 521 -26.62 10.35 -21.57
CA TRP A 521 -26.95 10.84 -20.25
C TRP A 521 -26.41 9.88 -19.19
N ILE A 522 -25.77 10.44 -18.21
CA ILE A 522 -25.12 9.69 -17.11
C ILE A 522 -25.74 10.14 -15.79
N THR A 523 -26.24 9.19 -15.01
CA THR A 523 -26.67 9.44 -13.63
C THR A 523 -25.45 9.50 -12.73
N LEU A 524 -25.29 10.59 -11.97
CA LEU A 524 -24.27 10.70 -10.92
C LEU A 524 -24.79 10.04 -9.65
N SER A 525 -23.91 9.43 -8.88
CA SER A 525 -24.26 8.82 -7.59
C SER A 525 -24.51 9.85 -6.48
N VAL A 526 -24.24 11.12 -6.76
CA VAL A 526 -24.45 12.26 -5.85
C VAL A 526 -25.42 13.26 -6.45
N PRO A 527 -26.20 13.99 -5.62
CA PRO A 527 -27.12 14.99 -6.12
C PRO A 527 -26.38 16.19 -6.73
N ALA A 528 -26.86 16.68 -7.86
CA ALA A 528 -26.33 17.86 -8.51
C ALA A 528 -27.46 18.72 -9.10
N THR A 529 -27.41 20.03 -8.87
CA THR A 529 -28.34 21.00 -9.46
C THR A 529 -27.75 21.70 -10.69
N SER A 530 -26.42 21.71 -10.79
CA SER A 530 -25.66 22.24 -11.92
C SER A 530 -24.35 21.47 -12.05
N ALA A 531 -23.79 21.46 -13.27
CA ALA A 531 -22.50 20.85 -13.52
C ALA A 531 -21.69 21.69 -14.51
N GLN A 532 -20.36 21.69 -14.32
CA GLN A 532 -19.39 22.27 -15.22
C GLN A 532 -18.46 21.18 -15.73
N ILE A 533 -18.08 21.28 -16.99
CA ILE A 533 -17.09 20.41 -17.63
C ILE A 533 -15.81 21.20 -17.80
N PHE A 534 -14.70 20.60 -17.43
CA PHE A 534 -13.36 21.10 -17.63
C PHE A 534 -12.60 20.12 -18.51
N ASP A 535 -12.13 20.58 -19.65
CA ASP A 535 -11.24 19.78 -20.51
C ASP A 535 -9.78 20.02 -20.09
N PRO A 536 -9.10 19.08 -19.43
CA PRO A 536 -7.73 19.30 -19.00
C PRO A 536 -6.72 19.32 -20.16
N MET A 537 -7.08 18.81 -21.36
CA MET A 537 -6.21 18.85 -22.53
C MET A 537 -6.12 20.27 -23.10
N THR A 538 -7.26 20.92 -23.27
CA THR A 538 -7.32 22.26 -23.87
C THR A 538 -7.33 23.38 -22.84
N GLY A 539 -7.84 23.12 -21.62
CA GLY A 539 -8.14 24.12 -20.59
C GLY A 539 -9.48 24.81 -20.80
N GLU A 540 -10.27 24.38 -21.79
CA GLU A 540 -11.62 24.90 -22.03
C GLU A 540 -12.59 24.45 -20.93
N THR A 541 -13.60 25.30 -20.70
CA THR A 541 -14.63 25.04 -19.70
C THR A 541 -16.01 25.30 -20.29
N GLY A 542 -17.00 24.54 -19.82
CA GLY A 542 -18.37 24.69 -20.28
C GLY A 542 -19.38 24.26 -19.24
N LYS A 543 -20.64 24.65 -19.43
CA LYS A 543 -21.76 24.12 -18.64
C LYS A 543 -22.23 22.80 -19.25
N ALA A 544 -22.43 21.81 -18.36
CA ALA A 544 -23.12 20.59 -18.75
C ALA A 544 -24.65 20.79 -18.67
N ASN A 545 -25.37 20.12 -19.53
CA ASN A 545 -26.82 19.99 -19.37
C ASN A 545 -27.12 19.04 -18.20
N VAL A 546 -28.01 19.46 -17.31
CA VAL A 546 -28.45 18.67 -16.15
C VAL A 546 -29.92 18.41 -16.26
N ARG A 547 -30.32 17.15 -15.99
CA ARG A 547 -31.73 16.74 -15.80
C ARG A 547 -31.87 16.28 -14.35
N GLN A 548 -32.95 16.68 -13.70
CA GLN A 548 -33.36 16.17 -12.38
C GLN A 548 -34.30 15.00 -12.53
#